data_d2af1965759cfe4727499f50ab2998ad
#
_entry.id   d2af1965759cfe4727499f50ab2998ad
#
_cell.length_a   1.000
_cell.length_b   1.000
_cell.length_c   1.000
_cell.angle_alpha   90.00
_cell.angle_beta   90.00
_cell.angle_gamma   90.00
#
_symmetry.space_group_name_H-M   'P 1'
#
loop_
_entity.id
_entity.type
_entity.pdbx_description
1 polymer ?
#
loop_
_entity_poly.entity_id
_entity_poly.type
_entity_poly.pdbx_seq_one_letter_code
_entity_poly.pdbx_strand_id
1 'polypeptide(L)'
;MKVVIIDNYDSFTYNLSHLIKSLGAEVTVVRNDQFELQDLEQFNKIVLSPGPGIPSEAGLLLDVIRTYAGKKPILGVCLGHQAIGEVFGGKLVNLSDVFHGVATPCHIVADDPIFSGIERDITIGRYHSWVVSNEDLPECLEVTAVSDEGQIMALRHKSLNIRGIQFHPESVLTPDGKKMIQNWLFL
;
A
#
# COMPACT_ATOMS: atom_id res chain seq x y z
N MET A 1 -14.86 -4.68 12.92
CA MET A 1 -13.43 -4.68 12.59
C MET A 1 -12.89 -3.27 12.75
N LYS A 2 -11.81 -3.13 13.48
CA LYS A 2 -11.14 -1.84 13.70
C LYS A 2 -9.88 -1.73 12.86
N VAL A 3 -9.84 -0.73 11.99
CA VAL A 3 -8.71 -0.46 11.11
C VAL A 3 -8.08 0.87 11.50
N VAL A 4 -6.77 0.90 11.63
CA VAL A 4 -6.03 2.16 11.79
C VAL A 4 -5.35 2.51 10.46
N ILE A 5 -5.44 3.77 10.08
CA ILE A 5 -4.68 4.33 8.96
C ILE A 5 -3.57 5.19 9.54
N ILE A 6 -2.33 4.86 9.20
CA ILE A 6 -1.19 5.72 9.50
C ILE A 6 -1.15 6.78 8.41
N ASP A 7 -1.46 8.02 8.79
CA ASP A 7 -1.50 9.16 7.88
C ASP A 7 -0.10 9.73 7.71
N ASN A 8 0.43 9.63 6.51
CA ASN A 8 1.73 10.17 6.13
C ASN A 8 1.64 11.62 5.63
N TYR A 9 0.69 12.40 6.19
CA TYR A 9 0.46 13.80 5.83
C TYR A 9 0.06 13.95 4.37
N ASP A 10 -0.88 13.12 3.94
CA ASP A 10 -1.35 13.05 2.57
C ASP A 10 -2.80 13.53 2.44
N SER A 11 -3.08 14.27 1.35
CA SER A 11 -4.42 14.77 1.07
C SER A 11 -5.42 13.67 0.73
N PHE A 12 -4.95 12.50 0.28
CA PHE A 12 -5.82 11.36 -0.08
C PHE A 12 -6.15 10.44 1.09
N THR A 13 -5.58 10.67 2.27
CA THR A 13 -5.80 9.80 3.44
C THR A 13 -7.29 9.69 3.79
N TYR A 14 -8.02 10.80 3.77
CA TYR A 14 -9.44 10.79 4.11
C TYR A 14 -10.30 10.10 3.03
N ASN A 15 -9.92 10.16 1.76
CA ASN A 15 -10.60 9.39 0.72
C ASN A 15 -10.44 7.90 0.96
N LEU A 16 -9.25 7.47 1.36
CA LEU A 16 -8.99 6.08 1.73
C LEU A 16 -9.80 5.69 2.98
N SER A 17 -9.86 6.55 3.97
CA SER A 17 -10.67 6.35 5.17
C SER A 17 -12.15 6.20 4.82
N HIS A 18 -12.69 7.07 3.99
CA HIS A 18 -14.09 6.98 3.55
C HIS A 18 -14.38 5.68 2.80
N LEU A 19 -13.48 5.26 1.94
CA LEU A 19 -13.61 4.01 1.21
C LEU A 19 -13.72 2.82 2.18
N ILE A 20 -12.82 2.74 3.15
CA ILE A 20 -12.79 1.64 4.12
C ILE A 20 -14.04 1.68 5.01
N LYS A 21 -14.45 2.85 5.48
CA LYS A 21 -15.69 3.02 6.24
C LYS A 21 -16.92 2.56 5.44
N SER A 22 -16.97 2.87 4.15
CA SER A 22 -18.09 2.47 3.29
C SER A 22 -18.22 0.95 3.16
N LEU A 23 -17.16 0.22 3.46
CA LEU A 23 -17.12 -1.24 3.44
C LEU A 23 -17.45 -1.87 4.81
N GLY A 24 -17.80 -1.05 5.81
CA GLY A 24 -18.30 -1.50 7.11
C GLY A 24 -17.28 -1.57 8.24
N ALA A 25 -16.04 -1.14 8.03
CA ALA A 25 -15.03 -1.11 9.07
C ALA A 25 -15.09 0.18 9.90
N GLU A 26 -14.70 0.09 11.16
CA GLU A 26 -14.40 1.26 11.98
C GLU A 26 -12.98 1.74 11.66
N VAL A 27 -12.80 3.01 11.35
CA VAL A 27 -11.51 3.56 10.94
C VAL A 27 -11.07 4.66 11.89
N THR A 28 -9.85 4.56 12.37
CA THR A 28 -9.15 5.61 13.10
C THR A 28 -7.95 6.06 12.26
N VAL A 29 -7.78 7.37 12.10
CA VAL A 29 -6.66 7.96 11.39
C VAL A 29 -5.72 8.58 12.41
N VAL A 30 -4.44 8.19 12.37
CA VAL A 30 -3.39 8.77 13.23
C VAL A 30 -2.22 9.21 12.35
N ARG A 31 -1.68 10.41 12.61
CA ARG A 31 -0.52 10.90 11.88
C ARG A 31 0.73 10.12 12.27
N ASN A 32 1.63 9.93 11.33
CA ASN A 32 2.79 9.04 11.46
C ASN A 32 3.78 9.40 12.58
N ASP A 33 3.64 10.56 13.20
CA ASP A 33 4.48 11.06 14.29
C ASP A 33 3.68 11.42 15.55
N GLN A 34 2.40 11.04 15.63
CA GLN A 34 1.46 11.48 16.67
C GLN A 34 0.81 10.32 17.42
N PHE A 35 1.56 9.25 17.68
CA PHE A 35 1.10 8.09 18.43
C PHE A 35 2.30 7.33 19.01
N GLU A 36 2.03 6.44 19.98
CA GLU A 36 3.00 5.46 20.44
C GLU A 36 2.76 4.14 19.71
N LEU A 37 3.82 3.38 19.42
CA LEU A 37 3.68 2.12 18.66
C LEU A 37 2.68 1.15 19.32
N GLN A 38 2.71 1.07 20.65
CA GLN A 38 1.80 0.21 21.41
C GLN A 38 0.31 0.60 21.29
N ASP A 39 0.02 1.84 20.92
CA ASP A 39 -1.37 2.29 20.73
C ASP A 39 -2.07 1.52 19.61
N LEU A 40 -1.30 0.95 18.68
CA LEU A 40 -1.84 0.21 17.55
C LEU A 40 -2.31 -1.20 17.91
N GLU A 41 -2.00 -1.69 19.10
CA GLU A 41 -2.41 -3.04 19.56
C GLU A 41 -3.93 -3.23 19.53
N GLN A 42 -4.69 -2.19 19.76
CA GLN A 42 -6.16 -2.23 19.81
C GLN A 42 -6.81 -2.43 18.42
N PHE A 43 -6.08 -2.28 17.34
CA PHE A 43 -6.63 -2.39 15.98
C PHE A 43 -6.43 -3.78 15.42
N ASN A 44 -7.35 -4.19 14.54
CA ASN A 44 -7.27 -5.49 13.86
C ASN A 44 -6.35 -5.46 12.66
N LYS A 45 -6.35 -4.36 11.92
CA LYS A 45 -5.58 -4.20 10.67
C LYS A 45 -4.97 -2.81 10.57
N ILE A 46 -3.87 -2.71 9.85
CA ILE A 46 -3.12 -1.46 9.65
C ILE A 46 -3.05 -1.13 8.16
N VAL A 47 -3.38 0.11 7.82
CA VAL A 47 -3.20 0.67 6.49
C VAL A 47 -2.16 1.79 6.58
N LEU A 48 -1.20 1.78 5.68
CA LEU A 48 -0.17 2.81 5.57
C LEU A 48 -0.52 3.68 4.37
N SER A 49 -0.80 4.96 4.62
CA SER A 49 -1.32 5.87 3.60
C SER A 49 -0.27 6.28 2.58
N PRO A 50 -0.69 6.82 1.42
CA PRO A 50 0.20 7.63 0.60
C PRO A 50 0.83 8.76 1.40
N GLY A 51 1.83 9.39 0.84
CA GLY A 51 2.46 10.56 1.45
C GLY A 51 3.60 11.11 0.61
N PRO A 52 4.08 12.32 0.93
CA PRO A 52 5.19 12.94 0.23
C PRO A 52 6.53 12.36 0.66
N GLY A 53 7.55 12.62 -0.14
CA GLY A 53 8.94 12.26 0.18
C GLY A 53 9.22 10.78 0.05
N ILE A 54 10.09 10.29 0.91
CA ILE A 54 10.52 8.89 0.97
C ILE A 54 10.20 8.31 2.36
N PRO A 55 10.09 6.96 2.48
CA PRO A 55 9.66 6.34 3.73
C PRO A 55 10.49 6.69 4.96
N SER A 56 11.79 6.84 4.82
CA SER A 56 12.68 7.16 5.94
C SER A 56 12.42 8.54 6.56
N GLU A 57 11.74 9.42 5.85
CA GLU A 57 11.38 10.76 6.32
C GLU A 57 9.97 10.81 6.92
N ALA A 58 9.27 9.68 6.98
CA ALA A 58 7.86 9.62 7.32
C ALA A 58 7.62 9.16 8.77
N GLY A 59 8.20 9.86 9.73
CA GLY A 59 7.96 9.61 11.16
C GLY A 59 8.18 8.15 11.56
N LEU A 60 7.17 7.53 12.14
CA LEU A 60 7.23 6.14 12.63
C LEU A 60 6.83 5.10 11.57
N LEU A 61 6.68 5.47 10.30
CA LEU A 61 6.16 4.57 9.26
C LEU A 61 6.93 3.24 9.19
N LEU A 62 8.26 3.28 9.12
CA LEU A 62 9.09 2.06 9.06
C LEU A 62 8.98 1.25 10.35
N ASP A 63 8.92 1.92 11.49
CA ASP A 63 8.82 1.26 12.80
C ASP A 63 7.49 0.53 12.98
N VAL A 64 6.40 1.05 12.42
CA VAL A 64 5.09 0.38 12.41
C VAL A 64 5.20 -0.98 11.72
N ILE A 65 5.82 -1.01 10.54
CA ILE A 65 5.99 -2.26 9.78
C ILE A 65 6.86 -3.25 10.57
N ARG A 66 8.00 -2.79 11.09
CA ARG A 66 8.92 -3.64 11.87
C ARG A 66 8.26 -4.22 13.11
N THR A 67 7.45 -3.41 13.80
CA THR A 67 6.79 -3.83 15.04
C THR A 67 5.67 -4.83 14.79
N TYR A 68 4.87 -4.62 13.74
CA TYR A 68 3.64 -5.39 13.53
C TYR A 68 3.71 -6.44 12.42
N ALA A 69 4.85 -6.57 11.73
CA ALA A 69 5.05 -7.65 10.77
C ALA A 69 4.87 -9.01 11.43
N GLY A 70 3.98 -9.83 10.89
CA GLY A 70 3.63 -11.13 11.46
C GLY A 70 2.64 -11.09 12.62
N LYS A 71 2.24 -9.91 13.08
CA LYS A 71 1.27 -9.73 14.17
C LYS A 71 -0.08 -9.24 13.70
N LYS A 72 -0.10 -8.36 12.71
CA LYS A 72 -1.33 -7.77 12.15
C LYS A 72 -1.23 -7.70 10.63
N PRO A 73 -2.36 -7.86 9.91
CA PRO A 73 -2.40 -7.57 8.48
C PRO A 73 -2.03 -6.11 8.21
N ILE A 74 -1.16 -5.89 7.21
CA ILE A 74 -0.70 -4.56 6.81
C ILE A 74 -0.92 -4.39 5.31
N LEU A 75 -1.54 -3.27 4.92
CA LEU A 75 -1.64 -2.82 3.54
C LEU A 75 -0.93 -1.49 3.41
N GLY A 76 0.07 -1.43 2.56
CA GLY A 76 0.75 -0.18 2.21
C GLY A 76 0.27 0.37 0.87
N VAL A 77 -0.03 1.66 0.83
CA VAL A 77 -0.48 2.36 -0.37
C VAL A 77 0.55 3.43 -0.72
N CYS A 78 1.07 3.41 -1.95
CA CYS A 78 2.04 4.36 -2.48
C CYS A 78 3.29 4.46 -1.58
N LEU A 79 3.42 5.49 -0.76
CA LEU A 79 4.53 5.60 0.20
C LEU A 79 4.57 4.41 1.16
N GLY A 80 3.41 3.95 1.63
CA GLY A 80 3.33 2.76 2.49
C GLY A 80 3.81 1.48 1.80
N HIS A 81 3.53 1.32 0.51
CA HIS A 81 4.05 0.23 -0.31
C HIS A 81 5.58 0.30 -0.42
N GLN A 82 6.11 1.50 -0.67
CA GLN A 82 7.56 1.71 -0.75
C GLN A 82 8.23 1.40 0.59
N ALA A 83 7.61 1.78 1.70
CA ALA A 83 8.08 1.46 3.03
C ALA A 83 8.17 -0.04 3.29
N ILE A 84 7.19 -0.81 2.83
CA ILE A 84 7.22 -2.27 2.92
C ILE A 84 8.41 -2.82 2.14
N GLY A 85 8.62 -2.35 0.91
CA GLY A 85 9.79 -2.73 0.11
C GLY A 85 11.09 -2.50 0.84
N GLU A 86 11.27 -1.32 1.43
CA GLU A 86 12.50 -0.96 2.16
C GLU A 86 12.71 -1.78 3.43
N VAL A 87 11.67 -1.94 4.25
CA VAL A 87 11.79 -2.68 5.53
C VAL A 87 12.30 -4.10 5.31
N PHE A 88 11.87 -4.75 4.25
CA PHE A 88 12.29 -6.12 3.94
C PHE A 88 13.59 -6.19 3.12
N GLY A 89 14.25 -5.07 2.87
CA GLY A 89 15.57 -5.04 2.26
C GLY A 89 15.61 -4.64 0.78
N GLY A 90 14.47 -4.24 0.21
CA GLY A 90 14.40 -3.73 -1.16
C GLY A 90 14.95 -2.31 -1.28
N LYS A 91 15.11 -1.87 -2.52
CA LYS A 91 15.63 -0.55 -2.85
C LYS A 91 14.56 0.28 -3.56
N LEU A 92 14.61 1.60 -3.37
CA LEU A 92 13.76 2.54 -4.10
C LEU A 92 14.56 3.21 -5.21
N VAL A 93 13.89 3.43 -6.33
CA VAL A 93 14.45 4.12 -7.50
C VAL A 93 13.56 5.30 -7.86
N ASN A 94 14.18 6.46 -8.08
CA ASN A 94 13.46 7.64 -8.55
C ASN A 94 13.37 7.58 -10.08
N LEU A 95 12.14 7.56 -10.59
CA LEU A 95 11.89 7.54 -12.02
C LEU A 95 12.17 8.92 -12.64
N SER A 96 12.52 8.93 -13.92
CA SER A 96 12.64 10.18 -14.70
C SER A 96 11.27 10.83 -14.92
N ASP A 97 10.21 10.02 -14.98
CA ASP A 97 8.84 10.51 -15.13
C ASP A 97 8.17 10.66 -13.77
N VAL A 98 7.44 11.75 -13.60
CA VAL A 98 6.58 11.98 -12.43
C VAL A 98 5.14 11.71 -12.84
N PHE A 99 4.49 10.76 -12.16
CA PHE A 99 3.08 10.50 -12.34
C PHE A 99 2.29 11.34 -11.35
N HIS A 100 1.38 12.16 -11.87
CA HIS A 100 0.57 13.06 -11.04
C HIS A 100 -0.88 13.01 -11.51
N GLY A 101 -1.62 12.02 -11.03
CA GLY A 101 -3.00 11.81 -11.42
C GLY A 101 -3.12 11.24 -12.84
N VAL A 102 -2.36 10.21 -13.16
CA VAL A 102 -2.33 9.57 -14.48
C VAL A 102 -2.89 8.17 -14.40
N ALA A 103 -3.86 7.86 -15.26
CA ALA A 103 -4.40 6.52 -15.43
C ALA A 103 -3.51 5.73 -16.39
N THR A 104 -3.00 4.57 -15.96
CA THR A 104 -2.15 3.72 -16.77
C THR A 104 -2.60 2.26 -16.69
N PRO A 105 -2.25 1.44 -17.71
CA PRO A 105 -2.46 -0.01 -17.62
C PRO A 105 -1.61 -0.63 -16.52
N CYS A 106 -2.13 -1.71 -15.94
CA CYS A 106 -1.44 -2.52 -14.95
C CYS A 106 -1.80 -3.99 -15.19
N HIS A 107 -0.82 -4.86 -15.05
CA HIS A 107 -0.96 -6.28 -15.32
C HIS A 107 -0.72 -7.07 -14.03
N ILE A 108 -1.71 -7.86 -13.62
CA ILE A 108 -1.58 -8.78 -12.48
C ILE A 108 -0.82 -10.01 -12.96
N VAL A 109 0.34 -10.26 -12.36
CA VAL A 109 1.28 -11.31 -12.81
C VAL A 109 1.39 -12.49 -11.86
N ALA A 110 0.76 -12.41 -10.69
CA ALA A 110 0.73 -13.50 -9.71
C ALA A 110 -0.60 -13.51 -8.97
N ASP A 111 -1.00 -14.68 -8.50
CA ASP A 111 -2.23 -14.81 -7.74
C ASP A 111 -2.08 -14.23 -6.34
N ASP A 112 -3.03 -13.39 -5.97
CA ASP A 112 -3.16 -12.85 -4.62
C ASP A 112 -4.65 -12.64 -4.35
N PRO A 113 -5.16 -13.06 -3.18
CA PRO A 113 -6.56 -12.86 -2.82
C PRO A 113 -7.04 -11.41 -2.90
N ILE A 114 -6.14 -10.43 -2.80
CA ILE A 114 -6.51 -9.00 -2.96
C ILE A 114 -7.08 -8.72 -4.36
N PHE A 115 -6.68 -9.50 -5.35
CA PHE A 115 -7.15 -9.38 -6.74
C PHE A 115 -8.28 -10.36 -7.10
N SER A 116 -8.87 -11.01 -6.11
CA SER A 116 -9.96 -11.97 -6.34
C SER A 116 -11.16 -11.29 -7.01
N GLY A 117 -11.63 -11.90 -8.11
CA GLY A 117 -12.75 -11.35 -8.89
C GLY A 117 -12.39 -10.14 -9.76
N ILE A 118 -11.11 -9.85 -9.93
CA ILE A 118 -10.59 -8.74 -10.75
C ILE A 118 -9.86 -9.33 -11.96
N GLU A 119 -10.03 -8.70 -13.12
CA GLU A 119 -9.36 -9.13 -14.35
C GLU A 119 -7.84 -8.92 -14.25
N ARG A 120 -7.07 -9.64 -15.08
CA ARG A 120 -5.60 -9.56 -15.08
C ARG A 120 -5.07 -8.24 -15.61
N ASP A 121 -5.79 -7.61 -16.53
CA ASP A 121 -5.40 -6.31 -17.09
C ASP A 121 -6.38 -5.26 -16.56
N ILE A 122 -5.85 -4.30 -15.82
CA ILE A 122 -6.64 -3.26 -15.15
C ILE A 122 -6.05 -1.88 -15.42
N THR A 123 -6.81 -0.86 -15.06
CA THR A 123 -6.37 0.53 -15.06
C THR A 123 -6.17 1.00 -13.64
N ILE A 124 -5.06 1.70 -13.40
CA ILE A 124 -4.70 2.21 -12.09
C ILE A 124 -4.38 3.71 -12.14
N GLY A 125 -4.67 4.42 -11.05
CA GLY A 125 -4.29 5.81 -10.86
C GLY A 125 -2.92 5.92 -10.17
N ARG A 126 -2.01 6.65 -10.81
CA ARG A 126 -0.62 6.79 -10.32
C ARG A 126 -0.33 8.24 -9.91
N TYR A 127 0.33 8.38 -8.77
CA TYR A 127 0.67 9.68 -8.15
C TYR A 127 2.06 9.57 -7.49
N HIS A 128 3.09 9.17 -8.25
CA HIS A 128 4.41 8.90 -7.69
C HIS A 128 5.53 9.13 -8.68
N SER A 129 6.75 9.31 -8.18
CA SER A 129 7.98 9.32 -8.96
C SER A 129 8.98 8.27 -8.49
N TRP A 130 8.76 7.68 -7.32
CA TRP A 130 9.58 6.58 -6.79
C TRP A 130 8.87 5.25 -6.94
N VAL A 131 9.65 4.18 -7.15
CA VAL A 131 9.16 2.80 -7.18
C VAL A 131 10.11 1.90 -6.41
N VAL A 132 9.59 0.75 -5.98
CA VAL A 132 10.44 -0.34 -5.49
C VAL A 132 11.18 -0.94 -6.69
N SER A 133 12.50 -1.04 -6.60
CA SER A 133 13.32 -1.57 -7.69
C SER A 133 13.10 -3.06 -7.91
N ASN A 134 13.10 -3.48 -9.18
CA ASN A 134 13.14 -4.89 -9.56
C ASN A 134 14.50 -5.53 -9.26
N GLU A 135 15.55 -4.71 -9.17
CA GLU A 135 16.91 -5.20 -8.87
C GLU A 135 17.04 -5.53 -7.40
N ASP A 136 17.61 -6.70 -7.12
CA ASP A 136 17.86 -7.16 -5.75
C ASP A 136 16.62 -7.17 -4.86
N LEU A 137 15.44 -7.45 -5.45
CA LEU A 137 14.22 -7.59 -4.67
C LEU A 137 14.39 -8.76 -3.69
N PRO A 138 14.12 -8.56 -2.37
CA PRO A 138 14.25 -9.63 -1.38
C PRO A 138 13.41 -10.85 -1.74
N GLU A 139 13.92 -12.05 -1.48
CA GLU A 139 13.21 -13.29 -1.79
C GLU A 139 11.89 -13.44 -1.03
N CYS A 140 11.75 -12.80 0.12
CA CYS A 140 10.50 -12.85 0.90
C CYS A 140 9.36 -12.04 0.26
N LEU A 141 9.65 -11.20 -0.73
CA LEU A 141 8.65 -10.41 -1.44
C LEU A 141 8.38 -10.98 -2.83
N GLU A 142 7.11 -11.02 -3.20
CA GLU A 142 6.66 -11.44 -4.52
C GLU A 142 5.99 -10.28 -5.23
N VAL A 143 6.39 -10.00 -6.48
CA VAL A 143 5.72 -9.02 -7.33
C VAL A 143 4.41 -9.61 -7.81
N THR A 144 3.30 -8.91 -7.60
CA THR A 144 1.96 -9.37 -7.97
C THR A 144 1.33 -8.58 -9.10
N ALA A 145 1.80 -7.36 -9.35
CA ALA A 145 1.35 -6.56 -10.49
C ALA A 145 2.48 -5.65 -11.01
N VAL A 146 2.47 -5.40 -12.31
CA VAL A 146 3.47 -4.54 -12.98
C VAL A 146 2.80 -3.58 -13.96
N SER A 147 3.45 -2.45 -14.23
CA SER A 147 3.07 -1.52 -15.29
C SER A 147 3.51 -2.04 -16.66
N ASP A 148 3.11 -1.35 -17.74
CA ASP A 148 3.58 -1.67 -19.09
C ASP A 148 5.10 -1.62 -19.21
N GLU A 149 5.76 -0.75 -18.46
CA GLU A 149 7.21 -0.60 -18.43
C GLU A 149 7.91 -1.65 -17.55
N GLY A 150 7.14 -2.54 -16.90
CA GLY A 150 7.66 -3.58 -16.01
C GLY A 150 7.96 -3.11 -14.60
N GLN A 151 7.53 -1.92 -14.21
CA GLN A 151 7.70 -1.39 -12.85
C GLN A 151 6.77 -2.09 -11.87
N ILE A 152 7.23 -2.32 -10.65
CA ILE A 152 6.43 -2.96 -9.61
C ILE A 152 5.26 -2.05 -9.22
N MET A 153 4.03 -2.54 -9.42
CA MET A 153 2.80 -1.84 -9.04
C MET A 153 2.12 -2.49 -7.85
N ALA A 154 2.41 -3.74 -7.55
CA ALA A 154 1.97 -4.40 -6.32
C ALA A 154 2.94 -5.50 -5.93
N LEU A 155 3.06 -5.73 -4.63
CA LEU A 155 3.86 -6.81 -4.07
C LEU A 155 3.18 -7.37 -2.82
N ARG A 156 3.61 -8.56 -2.41
CA ARG A 156 3.20 -9.16 -1.15
C ARG A 156 4.38 -9.85 -0.48
N HIS A 157 4.32 -9.97 0.85
CA HIS A 157 5.19 -10.89 1.57
C HIS A 157 4.71 -12.32 1.31
N LYS A 158 5.63 -13.24 1.06
CA LYS A 158 5.28 -14.63 0.70
C LYS A 158 4.62 -15.42 1.82
N SER A 159 4.92 -15.09 3.09
CA SER A 159 4.41 -15.81 4.25
C SER A 159 3.60 -14.96 5.23
N LEU A 160 3.84 -13.65 5.30
CA LEU A 160 3.12 -12.74 6.20
C LEU A 160 1.95 -12.07 5.46
N ASN A 161 0.91 -11.70 6.20
CA ASN A 161 -0.23 -10.96 5.63
C ASN A 161 0.14 -9.48 5.48
N ILE A 162 1.07 -9.20 4.57
CA ILE A 162 1.56 -7.86 4.27
C ILE A 162 1.54 -7.68 2.76
N ARG A 163 0.87 -6.62 2.30
CA ARG A 163 0.74 -6.29 0.88
C ARG A 163 0.99 -4.82 0.65
N GLY A 164 1.55 -4.50 -0.51
CA GLY A 164 1.75 -3.14 -0.96
C GLY A 164 1.20 -2.94 -2.37
N ILE A 165 0.56 -1.79 -2.59
CA ILE A 165 0.13 -1.33 -3.90
C ILE A 165 0.69 0.07 -4.15
N GLN A 166 1.31 0.27 -5.32
CA GLN A 166 1.93 1.55 -5.67
C GLN A 166 0.89 2.58 -6.09
N PHE A 167 -0.21 2.14 -6.62
CA PHE A 167 -1.29 3.00 -7.10
C PHE A 167 -2.29 3.33 -5.99
N HIS A 168 -3.20 4.25 -6.29
CA HIS A 168 -4.19 4.75 -5.34
C HIS A 168 -5.55 4.06 -5.54
N PRO A 169 -5.94 3.13 -4.66
CA PRO A 169 -7.23 2.43 -4.79
C PRO A 169 -8.43 3.34 -4.52
N GLU A 170 -8.23 4.44 -3.80
CA GLU A 170 -9.27 5.42 -3.48
C GLU A 170 -9.54 6.40 -4.64
N SER A 171 -8.65 6.44 -5.63
CA SER A 171 -8.78 7.33 -6.77
C SER A 171 -9.86 6.85 -7.74
N VAL A 172 -10.60 7.79 -8.33
CA VAL A 172 -11.53 7.51 -9.42
C VAL A 172 -10.83 6.91 -10.65
N LEU A 173 -9.52 7.08 -10.75
CA LEU A 173 -8.71 6.54 -11.84
C LEU A 173 -8.42 5.04 -11.68
N THR A 174 -8.75 4.45 -10.53
CA THR A 174 -8.61 3.02 -10.25
C THR A 174 -10.00 2.40 -10.09
N PRO A 175 -10.65 1.96 -11.19
CA PRO A 175 -12.04 1.45 -11.11
C PRO A 175 -12.22 0.25 -10.18
N ASP A 176 -11.22 -0.62 -10.08
CA ASP A 176 -11.27 -1.82 -9.24
C ASP A 176 -10.77 -1.60 -7.81
N GLY A 177 -10.45 -0.36 -7.44
CA GLY A 177 -9.85 -0.06 -6.15
C GLY A 177 -10.70 -0.47 -4.96
N LYS A 178 -12.01 -0.20 -5.01
CA LYS A 178 -12.93 -0.60 -3.94
C LYS A 178 -12.96 -2.11 -3.75
N LYS A 179 -12.96 -2.86 -4.84
CA LYS A 179 -12.95 -4.33 -4.79
C LYS A 179 -11.67 -4.87 -4.14
N MET A 180 -10.53 -4.27 -4.43
CA MET A 180 -9.25 -4.63 -3.82
C MET A 180 -9.28 -4.42 -2.32
N ILE A 181 -9.73 -3.26 -1.86
CA ILE A 181 -9.84 -2.96 -0.43
C ILE A 181 -10.83 -3.88 0.25
N GLN A 182 -11.97 -4.16 -0.39
CA GLN A 182 -12.95 -5.12 0.13
C GLN A 182 -12.32 -6.49 0.30
N ASN A 183 -11.60 -6.98 -0.71
CA ASN A 183 -10.90 -8.26 -0.62
C ASN A 183 -9.91 -8.29 0.55
N TRP A 184 -9.14 -7.22 0.71
CA TRP A 184 -8.16 -7.13 1.80
C TRP A 184 -8.81 -7.14 3.20
N LEU A 185 -9.93 -6.45 3.36
CA LEU A 185 -10.64 -6.41 4.63
C LEU A 185 -11.12 -7.80 5.08
N PHE A 186 -11.39 -8.70 4.14
CA PHE A 186 -11.89 -10.03 4.41
C PHE A 186 -10.83 -11.15 4.36
N LEU A 187 -9.56 -10.77 4.25
CA LEU A 187 -8.45 -11.72 4.31
C LEU A 187 -8.12 -12.17 5.72
#